data_8b36a1cd1a3f6495ae88b083a55727d2
#
_entry.id   8b36a1cd1a3f6495ae88b083a55727d2
#
_cell.length_a   1.000
_cell.length_b   1.000
_cell.length_c   1.000
_cell.angle_alpha   90.00
_cell.angle_beta   90.00
_cell.angle_gamma   90.00
#
_symmetry.space_group_name_H-M   'P 1'
#
loop_
_entity.id
_entity.type
_entity.pdbx_description
1 polymer ?
#
loop_
_entity_poly.entity_id
_entity_poly.type
_entity_poly.pdbx_seq_one_letter_code
_entity_poly.pdbx_strand_id
1 'polypeptide(L)'
;MGGAILFALITAWVFGREYSDHTAKEILALPTPRWVIVAAKFVLTAIWILGLVVLVFVVALGIGTAVDIPGWSRELGETTFWTVLVTAGLTFMLMPFVAFFASSGRGYLPPMGWTIVILVFANIVSVLGWGEWFPWAVPLLVSKMVTTNADQVGVYSYLLVLLAFIVGVAATVAWWQSADQTR
;
A
#
# COMPACT_ATOMS: atom_id res chain seq x y z
N MET A 1 11.00 -1.09 1.31
CA MET A 1 10.69 -0.88 -0.12
C MET A 1 10.07 -2.09 -0.80
N GLY A 2 10.64 -3.30 -0.71
CA GLY A 2 10.08 -4.49 -1.36
C GLY A 2 8.61 -4.77 -1.02
N GLY A 3 8.23 -4.65 0.25
CA GLY A 3 6.84 -4.82 0.68
C GLY A 3 5.85 -3.86 0.01
N ALA A 4 6.23 -2.60 -0.19
CA ALA A 4 5.36 -1.62 -0.86
C ALA A 4 5.14 -1.97 -2.34
N ILE A 5 6.16 -2.53 -3.02
CA ILE A 5 6.02 -3.01 -4.41
C ILE A 5 5.07 -4.21 -4.47
N LEU A 6 5.18 -5.15 -3.53
CA LEU A 6 4.25 -6.29 -3.46
C LEU A 6 2.82 -5.85 -3.19
N PHE A 7 2.61 -4.88 -2.29
CA PHE A 7 1.28 -4.31 -2.02
C PHE A 7 0.72 -3.61 -3.25
N ALA A 8 1.57 -2.88 -3.98
CA ALA A 8 1.19 -2.24 -5.23
C ALA A 8 0.82 -3.27 -6.31
N LEU A 9 1.57 -4.39 -6.43
CA LEU A 9 1.24 -5.49 -7.34
C LEU A 9 -0.13 -6.09 -7.02
N ILE A 10 -0.40 -6.40 -5.74
CA ILE A 10 -1.70 -6.93 -5.31
C ILE A 10 -2.81 -5.93 -5.65
N THR A 11 -2.62 -4.66 -5.31
CA THR A 11 -3.61 -3.60 -5.57
C THR A 11 -3.84 -3.41 -7.06
N ALA A 12 -2.77 -3.34 -7.85
CA ALA A 12 -2.85 -3.21 -9.30
C ALA A 12 -3.55 -4.42 -9.93
N TRP A 13 -3.31 -5.63 -9.41
CA TRP A 13 -3.99 -6.84 -9.87
C TRP A 13 -5.49 -6.81 -9.55
N VAL A 14 -5.88 -6.47 -8.31
CA VAL A 14 -7.29 -6.42 -7.90
C VAL A 14 -8.08 -5.37 -8.68
N PHE A 15 -7.49 -4.21 -8.99
CA PHE A 15 -8.17 -3.10 -9.67
C PHE A 15 -7.98 -3.10 -11.19
N GLY A 16 -6.87 -3.65 -11.69
CA GLY A 16 -6.52 -3.64 -13.11
C GLY A 16 -6.96 -4.89 -13.88
N ARG A 17 -7.15 -6.02 -13.20
CA ARG A 17 -7.48 -7.30 -13.82
C ARG A 17 -8.70 -7.25 -14.71
N GLU A 18 -9.77 -6.59 -14.29
CA GLU A 18 -11.03 -6.53 -15.03
C GLU A 18 -10.89 -5.82 -16.37
N TYR A 19 -9.98 -4.83 -16.44
CA TYR A 19 -9.68 -4.17 -17.70
C TYR A 19 -8.84 -5.05 -18.63
N SER A 20 -7.91 -5.81 -18.05
CA SER A 20 -7.05 -6.73 -18.82
C SER A 20 -7.84 -7.95 -19.34
N ASP A 21 -8.79 -8.46 -18.55
CA ASP A 21 -9.62 -9.62 -18.89
C ASP A 21 -10.90 -9.21 -19.67
N HIS A 22 -11.07 -7.91 -19.99
CA HIS A 22 -12.24 -7.35 -20.67
C HIS A 22 -13.59 -7.57 -19.95
N THR A 23 -13.58 -7.93 -18.67
CA THR A 23 -14.79 -8.18 -17.85
C THR A 23 -15.33 -6.93 -17.16
N ALA A 24 -14.65 -5.79 -17.30
CA ALA A 24 -15.09 -4.51 -16.68
C ALA A 24 -16.52 -4.12 -17.08
N LYS A 25 -16.95 -4.40 -18.33
CA LYS A 25 -18.31 -4.11 -18.81
C LYS A 25 -19.37 -4.93 -18.06
N GLU A 26 -19.08 -6.18 -17.75
CA GLU A 26 -20.01 -7.08 -17.04
C GLU A 26 -20.24 -6.60 -15.60
N ILE A 27 -19.16 -6.17 -14.93
CA ILE A 27 -19.23 -5.65 -13.55
C ILE A 27 -19.96 -4.31 -13.50
N LEU A 28 -19.74 -3.43 -14.49
CA LEU A 28 -20.41 -2.15 -14.58
C LEU A 28 -21.89 -2.28 -14.96
N ALA A 29 -22.32 -3.42 -15.54
CA ALA A 29 -23.72 -3.72 -15.85
C ALA A 29 -24.52 -4.24 -14.63
N LEU A 30 -23.85 -4.58 -13.52
CA LEU A 30 -24.54 -5.05 -12.31
C LEU A 30 -25.37 -3.91 -11.68
N PRO A 31 -26.55 -4.22 -11.12
CA PRO A 31 -27.40 -3.24 -10.43
C PRO A 31 -26.84 -2.81 -9.06
N THR A 32 -25.54 -2.98 -8.85
CA THR A 32 -24.85 -2.67 -7.60
C THR A 32 -24.24 -1.28 -7.66
N PRO A 33 -24.36 -0.43 -6.62
CA PRO A 33 -23.72 0.86 -6.59
C PRO A 33 -22.20 0.73 -6.76
N ARG A 34 -21.60 1.48 -7.65
CA ARG A 34 -20.17 1.36 -8.03
C ARG A 34 -19.22 1.56 -6.85
N TRP A 35 -19.59 2.41 -5.88
CA TRP A 35 -18.79 2.59 -4.66
C TRP A 35 -18.69 1.33 -3.80
N VAL A 36 -19.73 0.47 -3.82
CA VAL A 36 -19.70 -0.83 -3.11
C VAL A 36 -18.69 -1.78 -3.75
N ILE A 37 -18.60 -1.78 -5.08
CA ILE A 37 -17.61 -2.57 -5.81
C ILE A 37 -16.19 -2.12 -5.43
N VAL A 38 -15.95 -0.81 -5.42
CA VAL A 38 -14.65 -0.24 -5.02
C VAL A 38 -14.33 -0.58 -3.56
N ALA A 39 -15.30 -0.46 -2.65
CA ALA A 39 -15.12 -0.82 -1.24
C ALA A 39 -14.79 -2.32 -1.08
N ALA A 40 -15.50 -3.21 -1.76
CA ALA A 40 -15.21 -4.65 -1.75
C ALA A 40 -13.81 -4.96 -2.24
N LYS A 41 -13.32 -4.26 -3.28
CA LYS A 41 -11.96 -4.39 -3.79
C LYS A 41 -10.91 -3.94 -2.77
N PHE A 42 -11.15 -2.85 -2.06
CA PHE A 42 -10.25 -2.41 -1.00
C PHE A 42 -10.22 -3.39 0.17
N VAL A 43 -11.37 -3.95 0.57
CA VAL A 43 -11.44 -4.99 1.59
C VAL A 43 -10.66 -6.24 1.14
N LEU A 44 -10.85 -6.68 -0.10
CA LEU A 44 -10.11 -7.81 -0.65
C LEU A 44 -8.59 -7.55 -0.67
N THR A 45 -8.19 -6.36 -1.09
CA THR A 45 -6.79 -5.93 -1.08
C THR A 45 -6.22 -5.94 0.35
N ALA A 46 -6.97 -5.44 1.33
CA ALA A 46 -6.57 -5.45 2.74
C ALA A 46 -6.36 -6.87 3.27
N ILE A 47 -7.26 -7.80 2.95
CA ILE A 47 -7.15 -9.21 3.34
C ILE A 47 -5.89 -9.85 2.76
N TRP A 48 -5.62 -9.63 1.46
CA TRP A 48 -4.42 -10.15 0.79
C TRP A 48 -3.13 -9.58 1.40
N ILE A 49 -3.11 -8.27 1.64
CA ILE A 49 -1.94 -7.59 2.24
C ILE A 49 -1.71 -8.10 3.66
N LEU A 50 -2.77 -8.21 4.48
CA LEU A 50 -2.67 -8.73 5.84
C LEU A 50 -2.16 -10.17 5.84
N GLY A 51 -2.70 -11.03 4.98
CA GLY A 51 -2.24 -12.40 4.82
C GLY A 51 -0.76 -12.48 4.43
N LEU A 52 -0.32 -11.62 3.50
CA LEU A 52 1.08 -11.54 3.10
C LEU A 52 1.99 -11.07 4.25
N VAL A 53 1.56 -10.07 5.01
CA VAL A 53 2.31 -9.55 6.18
C VAL A 53 2.49 -10.64 7.22
N VAL A 54 1.41 -11.34 7.58
CA VAL A 54 1.45 -12.44 8.54
C VAL A 54 2.35 -13.57 8.04
N LEU A 55 2.22 -13.96 6.76
CA LEU A 55 3.04 -15.02 6.16
C LEU A 55 4.54 -14.65 6.22
N VAL A 56 4.89 -13.45 5.78
CA VAL A 56 6.30 -12.99 5.79
C VAL A 56 6.83 -12.93 7.22
N PHE A 57 6.03 -12.47 8.17
CA PHE A 57 6.44 -12.41 9.57
C PHE A 57 6.68 -13.82 10.15
N VAL A 58 5.77 -14.76 9.92
CA VAL A 58 5.91 -16.16 10.38
C VAL A 58 7.13 -16.83 9.76
N VAL A 59 7.35 -16.63 8.45
CA VAL A 59 8.53 -17.17 7.76
C VAL A 59 9.81 -16.55 8.31
N ALA A 60 9.83 -15.24 8.55
CA ALA A 60 11.00 -14.57 9.15
C ALA A 60 11.31 -15.08 10.55
N LEU A 61 10.28 -15.33 11.38
CA LEU A 61 10.44 -15.95 12.69
C LEU A 61 11.01 -17.38 12.57
N GLY A 62 10.46 -18.18 11.67
CA GLY A 62 10.92 -19.55 11.44
C GLY A 62 12.38 -19.61 11.00
N ILE A 63 12.80 -18.74 10.07
CA ILE A 63 14.19 -18.63 9.64
C ILE A 63 15.07 -18.13 10.80
N GLY A 64 14.62 -17.11 11.52
CA GLY A 64 15.37 -16.53 12.64
C GLY A 64 15.66 -17.55 13.75
N THR A 65 14.69 -18.41 14.07
CA THR A 65 14.87 -19.51 15.04
C THR A 65 15.75 -20.64 14.49
N ALA A 66 15.68 -20.94 13.20
CA ALA A 66 16.49 -22.00 12.59
C ALA A 66 17.98 -21.64 12.47
N VAL A 67 18.30 -20.34 12.42
CA VAL A 67 19.68 -19.83 12.28
C VAL A 67 20.28 -19.43 13.63
N ASP A 68 19.54 -19.58 14.74
CA ASP A 68 19.96 -19.19 16.09
C ASP A 68 20.55 -17.77 16.14
N ILE A 69 19.76 -16.78 15.71
CA ILE A 69 20.19 -15.38 15.68
C ILE A 69 20.52 -14.91 17.11
N PRO A 70 21.79 -14.53 17.39
CA PRO A 70 22.18 -14.10 18.73
C PRO A 70 21.42 -12.81 19.11
N GLY A 71 20.93 -12.75 20.36
CA GLY A 71 20.19 -11.60 20.90
C GLY A 71 18.68 -11.62 20.63
N TRP A 72 18.13 -12.72 20.11
CA TRP A 72 16.70 -12.89 19.99
C TRP A 72 16.03 -12.88 21.37
N SER A 73 15.05 -11.99 21.55
CA SER A 73 14.21 -11.96 22.74
C SER A 73 12.74 -11.86 22.33
N ARG A 74 11.83 -12.33 23.22
CA ARG A 74 10.38 -12.20 22.99
C ARG A 74 9.97 -10.74 22.85
N GLU A 75 10.53 -9.84 23.63
CA GLU A 75 10.29 -8.41 23.59
C GLU A 75 10.66 -7.81 22.23
N LEU A 76 11.81 -8.22 21.67
CA LEU A 76 12.23 -7.82 20.33
C LEU A 76 11.26 -8.31 19.26
N GLY A 77 10.75 -9.55 19.39
CA GLY A 77 9.75 -10.12 18.50
C GLY A 77 8.44 -9.35 18.52
N GLU A 78 7.94 -9.01 19.70
CA GLU A 78 6.70 -8.25 19.88
C GLU A 78 6.85 -6.82 19.32
N THR A 79 7.95 -6.13 19.60
CA THR A 79 8.23 -4.79 19.07
C THR A 79 8.34 -4.79 17.54
N THR A 80 9.03 -5.80 16.98
CA THR A 80 9.16 -5.97 15.53
C THR A 80 7.81 -6.25 14.89
N PHE A 81 6.97 -7.09 15.48
CA PHE A 81 5.62 -7.37 14.98
C PHE A 81 4.78 -6.10 14.86
N TRP A 82 4.75 -5.29 15.92
CA TRP A 82 3.99 -4.03 15.90
C TRP A 82 4.55 -3.04 14.87
N THR A 83 5.87 -2.93 14.77
CA THR A 83 6.52 -2.06 13.77
C THR A 83 6.15 -2.49 12.35
N VAL A 84 6.20 -3.78 12.06
CA VAL A 84 5.82 -4.34 10.75
C VAL A 84 4.34 -4.09 10.47
N LEU A 85 3.47 -4.31 11.45
CA LEU A 85 2.03 -4.12 11.29
C LEU A 85 1.67 -2.65 11.04
N VAL A 86 2.23 -1.73 11.81
CA VAL A 86 2.03 -0.28 11.62
C VAL A 86 2.55 0.18 10.27
N THR A 87 3.77 -0.24 9.90
CA THR A 87 4.37 0.11 8.60
C THR A 87 3.52 -0.44 7.44
N ALA A 88 3.02 -1.67 7.57
CA ALA A 88 2.13 -2.26 6.58
C ALA A 88 0.80 -1.51 6.47
N GLY A 89 0.21 -1.13 7.61
CA GLY A 89 -1.01 -0.32 7.64
C GLY A 89 -0.83 1.04 6.98
N LEU A 90 0.25 1.75 7.30
CA LEU A 90 0.57 3.04 6.66
C LEU A 90 0.82 2.88 5.15
N THR A 91 1.50 1.81 4.75
CA THR A 91 1.72 1.51 3.32
C THR A 91 0.40 1.20 2.62
N PHE A 92 -0.49 0.41 3.25
CA PHE A 92 -1.83 0.12 2.71
C PHE A 92 -2.65 1.40 2.51
N MET A 93 -2.57 2.36 3.42
CA MET A 93 -3.27 3.64 3.31
C MET A 93 -2.84 4.46 2.07
N LEU A 94 -1.70 4.16 1.46
CA LEU A 94 -1.23 4.80 0.22
C LEU A 94 -1.65 4.04 -1.05
N MET A 95 -2.14 2.81 -0.91
CA MET A 95 -2.55 1.97 -2.05
C MET A 95 -3.74 2.50 -2.86
N PRO A 96 -4.65 3.36 -2.35
CA PRO A 96 -5.70 3.95 -3.18
C PRO A 96 -5.19 4.74 -4.39
N PHE A 97 -4.00 5.34 -4.33
CA PHE A 97 -3.39 5.95 -5.51
C PHE A 97 -3.03 4.90 -6.58
N VAL A 98 -2.51 3.76 -6.14
CA VAL A 98 -2.21 2.64 -7.04
C VAL A 98 -3.51 2.11 -7.68
N ALA A 99 -4.58 1.98 -6.88
CA ALA A 99 -5.91 1.58 -7.35
C ALA A 99 -6.48 2.58 -8.37
N PHE A 100 -6.31 3.88 -8.12
CA PHE A 100 -6.70 4.93 -9.06
C PHE A 100 -5.95 4.81 -10.39
N PHE A 101 -4.63 4.67 -10.37
CA PHE A 101 -3.83 4.52 -11.60
C PHE A 101 -4.09 3.19 -12.32
N ALA A 102 -4.40 2.12 -11.60
CA ALA A 102 -4.80 0.85 -12.20
C ALA A 102 -6.14 0.96 -12.94
N SER A 103 -7.10 1.67 -12.33
CA SER A 103 -8.43 1.89 -12.90
C SER A 103 -8.39 2.88 -14.07
N SER A 104 -7.72 4.02 -13.91
CA SER A 104 -7.64 5.08 -14.94
C SER A 104 -6.76 4.69 -16.12
N GLY A 105 -5.66 4.00 -15.85
CA GLY A 105 -4.74 3.49 -16.87
C GLY A 105 -5.17 2.18 -17.52
N ARG A 106 -6.28 1.58 -17.08
CA ARG A 106 -6.87 0.35 -17.63
C ARG A 106 -5.87 -0.81 -17.73
N GLY A 107 -5.01 -1.00 -16.72
CA GLY A 107 -4.03 -2.07 -16.72
C GLY A 107 -3.00 -1.97 -15.63
N TYR A 108 -1.95 -2.82 -15.72
CA TYR A 108 -0.94 -2.98 -14.68
C TYR A 108 0.26 -2.02 -14.83
N LEU A 109 0.57 -1.55 -16.03
CA LEU A 109 1.75 -0.73 -16.29
C LEU A 109 1.71 0.66 -15.61
N PRO A 110 0.61 1.43 -15.72
CA PRO A 110 0.53 2.76 -15.10
C PRO A 110 0.70 2.75 -13.58
N PRO A 111 0.02 1.87 -12.81
CA PRO A 111 0.20 1.83 -11.37
C PRO A 111 1.60 1.37 -10.96
N MET A 112 2.23 0.46 -11.70
CA MET A 112 3.59 0.01 -11.41
C MET A 112 4.63 1.10 -11.69
N GLY A 113 4.51 1.79 -12.84
CA GLY A 113 5.35 2.95 -13.16
C GLY A 113 5.24 4.04 -12.09
N TRP A 114 4.01 4.39 -11.69
CA TRP A 114 3.76 5.31 -10.60
C TRP A 114 4.44 4.88 -9.30
N THR A 115 4.26 3.62 -8.91
CA THR A 115 4.82 3.09 -7.66
C THR A 115 6.33 3.17 -7.64
N ILE A 116 7.00 2.80 -8.72
CA ILE A 116 8.48 2.86 -8.78
C ILE A 116 8.94 4.31 -8.64
N VAL A 117 8.37 5.22 -9.42
CA VAL A 117 8.75 6.64 -9.40
C VAL A 117 8.54 7.24 -8.00
N ILE A 118 7.37 7.02 -7.40
CA ILE A 118 7.04 7.63 -6.10
C ILE A 118 7.89 7.04 -4.97
N LEU A 119 8.24 5.74 -5.01
CA LEU A 119 9.12 5.13 -4.01
C LEU A 119 10.57 5.61 -4.12
N VAL A 120 11.07 5.81 -5.35
CA VAL A 120 12.39 6.43 -5.55
C VAL A 120 12.38 7.85 -5.01
N PHE A 121 11.34 8.62 -5.31
CA PHE A 121 11.20 9.98 -4.81
C PHE A 121 11.07 10.04 -3.29
N ALA A 122 10.29 9.12 -2.68
CA ALA A 122 10.16 8.99 -1.23
C ALA A 122 11.52 8.71 -0.56
N ASN A 123 12.36 7.90 -1.19
CA ASN A 123 13.71 7.63 -0.69
C ASN A 123 14.59 8.88 -0.72
N ILE A 124 14.60 9.60 -1.85
CA ILE A 124 15.39 10.83 -2.00
C ILE A 124 14.95 11.86 -0.96
N VAL A 125 13.64 12.10 -0.81
CA VAL A 125 13.09 13.05 0.14
C VAL A 125 13.42 12.66 1.59
N SER A 126 13.41 11.36 1.90
CA SER A 126 13.80 10.84 3.23
C SER A 126 15.28 11.11 3.54
N VAL A 127 16.17 10.89 2.56
CA VAL A 127 17.61 11.14 2.72
C VAL A 127 17.90 12.65 2.88
N LEU A 128 17.13 13.50 2.22
CA LEU A 128 17.23 14.96 2.35
C LEU A 128 16.69 15.51 3.69
N GLY A 129 16.10 14.65 4.55
CA GLY A 129 15.56 15.05 5.83
C GLY A 129 14.14 15.65 5.79
N TRP A 130 13.47 15.61 4.64
CA TRP A 130 12.11 16.13 4.44
C TRP A 130 11.05 15.02 4.42
N GLY A 131 11.44 13.78 4.77
CA GLY A 131 10.57 12.61 4.69
C GLY A 131 9.31 12.69 5.53
N GLU A 132 9.33 13.42 6.65
CA GLU A 132 8.18 13.61 7.53
C GLU A 132 7.01 14.36 6.88
N TRP A 133 7.29 15.22 5.87
CA TRP A 133 6.29 15.98 5.12
C TRP A 133 5.77 15.25 3.88
N PHE A 134 6.35 14.10 3.55
CA PHE A 134 6.00 13.36 2.37
C PHE A 134 5.32 12.03 2.71
N PRO A 135 4.00 11.87 2.45
CA PRO A 135 3.22 10.70 2.91
C PRO A 135 3.84 9.35 2.53
N TRP A 136 4.41 9.24 1.33
CA TRP A 136 5.04 8.01 0.84
C TRP A 136 6.38 7.68 1.51
N ALA A 137 7.00 8.64 2.18
CA ALA A 137 8.22 8.43 2.95
C ALA A 137 7.92 7.99 4.39
N VAL A 138 6.75 8.30 4.94
CA VAL A 138 6.39 8.02 6.33
C VAL A 138 6.54 6.52 6.68
N PRO A 139 6.04 5.55 5.88
CA PRO A 139 6.27 4.13 6.18
C PRO A 139 7.76 3.74 6.22
N LEU A 140 8.60 4.38 5.40
CA LEU A 140 10.06 4.15 5.41
C LEU A 140 10.70 4.65 6.71
N LEU A 141 10.33 5.84 7.18
CA LEU A 141 10.82 6.42 8.43
C LEU A 141 10.38 5.58 9.63
N VAL A 142 9.13 5.16 9.70
CA VAL A 142 8.60 4.30 10.77
C VAL A 142 9.30 2.95 10.80
N SER A 143 9.63 2.37 9.65
CA SER A 143 10.37 1.10 9.58
C SER A 143 11.83 1.20 10.03
N LYS A 144 12.36 2.39 10.25
CA LYS A 144 13.77 2.69 10.60
C LYS A 144 14.81 2.14 9.60
N MET A 145 14.36 1.82 8.38
CA MET A 145 15.25 1.23 7.35
C MET A 145 16.20 2.24 6.69
N VAL A 146 15.89 3.54 6.74
CA VAL A 146 16.60 4.57 5.97
C VAL A 146 17.35 5.55 6.86
N THR A 147 16.87 5.81 8.07
CA THR A 147 17.49 6.77 8.99
C THR A 147 17.44 6.29 10.43
N THR A 148 18.50 6.62 11.19
CA THR A 148 18.54 6.45 12.65
C THR A 148 17.65 7.46 13.39
N ASN A 149 17.12 8.47 12.68
CA ASN A 149 16.31 9.56 13.23
C ASN A 149 14.80 9.25 13.17
N ALA A 150 14.39 8.10 13.68
CA ALA A 150 12.97 7.74 13.79
C ALA A 150 12.15 8.69 14.70
N ASP A 151 12.82 9.54 15.47
CA ASP A 151 12.21 10.52 16.37
C ASP A 151 11.59 11.72 15.63
N GLN A 152 11.70 11.77 14.31
CA GLN A 152 11.20 12.86 13.47
C GLN A 152 9.77 12.67 12.96
N VAL A 153 9.14 11.50 13.16
CA VAL A 153 7.77 11.27 12.67
C VAL A 153 6.76 11.85 13.67
N GLY A 154 6.31 13.07 13.39
CA GLY A 154 5.29 13.75 14.19
C GLY A 154 3.86 13.28 13.86
N VAL A 155 2.90 13.66 14.70
CA VAL A 155 1.46 13.38 14.49
C VAL A 155 0.98 13.87 13.12
N TYR A 156 1.50 15.01 12.67
CA TYR A 156 1.16 15.58 11.35
C TYR A 156 1.52 14.65 10.17
N SER A 157 2.59 13.86 10.29
CA SER A 157 2.99 12.89 9.25
C SER A 157 1.91 11.81 9.08
N TYR A 158 1.35 11.31 10.17
CA TYR A 158 0.23 10.36 10.13
C TYR A 158 -1.04 10.99 9.57
N LEU A 159 -1.30 12.26 9.90
CA LEU A 159 -2.43 13.01 9.33
C LEU A 159 -2.27 13.22 7.82
N LEU A 160 -1.06 13.45 7.33
CA LEU A 160 -0.79 13.53 5.89
C LEU A 160 -1.04 12.20 5.18
N VAL A 161 -0.66 11.07 5.79
CA VAL A 161 -0.97 9.73 5.24
C VAL A 161 -2.48 9.49 5.23
N LEU A 162 -3.20 9.87 6.31
CA LEU A 162 -4.65 9.75 6.37
C LEU A 162 -5.33 10.62 5.30
N LEU A 163 -4.88 11.85 5.13
CA LEU A 163 -5.39 12.75 4.09
C LEU A 163 -5.14 12.16 2.69
N ALA A 164 -3.93 11.65 2.45
CA ALA A 164 -3.60 10.97 1.20
C ALA A 164 -4.52 9.76 0.95
N PHE A 165 -4.79 8.95 1.98
CA PHE A 165 -5.75 7.84 1.90
C PHE A 165 -7.13 8.30 1.46
N ILE A 166 -7.69 9.32 2.13
CA ILE A 166 -9.02 9.87 1.83
C ILE A 166 -9.08 10.39 0.40
N VAL A 167 -8.07 11.17 -0.02
CA VAL A 167 -7.98 11.70 -1.38
C VAL A 167 -7.89 10.58 -2.42
N GLY A 168 -7.06 9.57 -2.18
CA GLY A 168 -6.90 8.43 -3.07
C GLY A 168 -8.18 7.59 -3.22
N VAL A 169 -8.87 7.33 -2.10
CA VAL A 169 -10.17 6.61 -2.13
C VAL A 169 -11.20 7.43 -2.87
N ALA A 170 -11.33 8.73 -2.56
CA ALA A 170 -12.29 9.62 -3.22
C ALA A 170 -12.03 9.70 -4.73
N ALA A 171 -10.78 9.84 -5.15
CA ALA A 171 -10.39 9.85 -6.56
C ALA A 171 -10.74 8.53 -7.26
N THR A 172 -10.47 7.38 -6.61
CA THR A 172 -10.81 6.06 -7.16
C THR A 172 -12.33 5.89 -7.32
N VAL A 173 -13.10 6.25 -6.27
CA VAL A 173 -14.57 6.17 -6.31
C VAL A 173 -15.14 7.10 -7.38
N ALA A 174 -14.67 8.35 -7.45
CA ALA A 174 -15.12 9.33 -8.46
C ALA A 174 -14.82 8.83 -9.88
N TRP A 175 -13.64 8.24 -10.11
CA TRP A 175 -13.32 7.62 -11.39
C TRP A 175 -14.32 6.51 -11.75
N TRP A 176 -14.58 5.59 -10.83
CA TRP A 176 -15.52 4.49 -11.08
C TRP A 176 -16.96 4.96 -11.32
N GLN A 177 -17.37 6.06 -10.68
CA GLN A 177 -18.70 6.66 -10.89
C GLN A 177 -18.83 7.31 -12.28
N SER A 178 -17.75 7.92 -12.79
CA SER A 178 -17.71 8.60 -14.08
C SER A 178 -17.26 7.72 -15.25
N ALA A 179 -16.81 6.48 -14.99
CA ALA A 179 -16.34 5.56 -16.02
C ALA A 179 -17.47 5.20 -16.98
N ASP A 180 -17.36 5.65 -18.25
CA ASP A 180 -18.31 5.33 -19.30
C ASP A 180 -18.13 3.90 -19.83
N GLN A 181 -19.24 3.23 -20.12
CA GLN A 181 -19.29 1.88 -20.68
C GLN A 181 -18.95 1.83 -22.18
N THR A 182 -18.79 2.99 -22.83
CA THR A 182 -18.75 3.13 -24.28
C THR A 182 -17.34 3.15 -24.91
N ARG A 183 -16.28 2.93 -24.16
CA ARG A 183 -14.93 2.82 -24.72
C ARG A 183 -14.18 1.58 -24.28
#